data_657c6a8f7585967fba6a3868d78ca667
#
_entry.id   657c6a8f7585967fba6a3868d78ca667
#
_cell.length_a   1.000
_cell.length_b   1.000
_cell.length_c   1.000
_cell.angle_alpha   90.00
_cell.angle_beta   90.00
_cell.angle_gamma   90.00
#
_symmetry.space_group_name_H-M   'P 1'
#
loop_
_entity.id
_entity.type
_entity.pdbx_description
1 polymer ?
#
loop_
_entity_poly.entity_id
_entity_poly.type
_entity_poly.pdbx_seq_one_letter_code
_entity_poly.pdbx_strand_id
1 'polypeptide(L)'
;MKVLKKLGAFLLHLLFFLVLVLLLVWVGLLAAKLIVYSDYMENKEPVCTLPDIHKGFVPQGLDHVADETYLFSGYHGNNMLSLYVSQDGVSKQILPVNEKGEDMVGHGGGITSAKDYVYIANNGRLLVYSLSELLAAEDGTKMAPRQVIRVDTEASFCFADETHIYVGEFYIADKYEIDLSHSYTTPAGDEHRALVSCYPLAEDGSLADEFPLYSISVTGLVQGFAVKGDTFILSRSWGLNSSTLEFYKGLKNSGKTVDVSGMAVPLYYLDSSNHEKTVKMPAFSEDLDIVGDRVIVSFESACNKYIVGKLFFADQVISYPIK
;
A
#
# COMPACT_ATOMS: atom_id res chain seq x y z
N MET A 1 7.35 -11.15 60.55
CA MET A 1 6.76 -9.81 60.21
C MET A 1 7.79 -8.83 59.62
N LYS A 2 8.92 -8.53 60.23
CA LYS A 2 9.94 -7.58 59.73
C LYS A 2 10.56 -7.99 58.37
N VAL A 3 10.79 -9.28 58.11
CA VAL A 3 11.33 -9.81 56.82
C VAL A 3 10.32 -9.64 55.68
N LEU A 4 9.08 -9.96 55.94
CA LEU A 4 8.01 -9.78 54.90
C LEU A 4 7.84 -8.30 54.50
N LYS A 5 7.92 -7.36 55.47
CA LYS A 5 7.86 -5.92 55.19
C LYS A 5 9.06 -5.45 54.35
N LYS A 6 10.26 -5.96 54.61
CA LYS A 6 11.45 -5.64 53.84
C LYS A 6 11.37 -6.20 52.41
N LEU A 7 10.89 -7.44 52.29
CA LEU A 7 10.67 -8.07 50.98
C LEU A 7 9.61 -7.30 50.17
N GLY A 8 8.50 -6.91 50.80
CA GLY A 8 7.46 -6.10 50.15
C GLY A 8 7.97 -4.73 49.70
N ALA A 9 8.76 -4.06 50.52
CA ALA A 9 9.39 -2.79 50.15
C ALA A 9 10.40 -2.96 49.00
N PHE A 10 11.20 -4.03 48.99
CA PHE A 10 12.12 -4.33 47.90
C PHE A 10 11.37 -4.57 46.56
N LEU A 11 10.32 -5.39 46.59
CA LEU A 11 9.51 -5.66 45.39
C LEU A 11 8.83 -4.39 44.85
N LEU A 12 8.36 -3.52 45.74
CA LEU A 12 7.79 -2.23 45.36
C LEU A 12 8.82 -1.31 44.66
N HIS A 13 10.02 -1.22 45.21
CA HIS A 13 11.09 -0.44 44.59
C HIS A 13 11.54 -1.03 43.25
N LEU A 14 11.61 -2.36 43.13
CA LEU A 14 11.94 -3.05 41.90
C LEU A 14 10.87 -2.77 40.84
N LEU A 15 9.58 -2.85 41.22
CA LEU A 15 8.45 -2.54 40.30
C LEU A 15 8.52 -1.08 39.86
N PHE A 16 8.74 -0.15 40.80
CA PHE A 16 8.88 1.29 40.46
C PHE A 16 10.04 1.53 39.49
N PHE A 17 11.19 0.89 39.75
CA PHE A 17 12.37 0.99 38.87
C PHE A 17 12.05 0.46 37.45
N LEU A 18 11.39 -0.68 37.33
CA LEU A 18 10.97 -1.25 36.06
C LEU A 18 10.02 -0.33 35.30
N VAL A 19 9.02 0.24 35.99
CA VAL A 19 8.08 1.22 35.40
C VAL A 19 8.82 2.46 34.91
N LEU A 20 9.77 2.97 35.70
CA LEU A 20 10.59 4.13 35.33
C LEU A 20 11.45 3.84 34.08
N VAL A 21 12.08 2.68 34.00
CA VAL A 21 12.87 2.25 32.84
C VAL A 21 11.98 2.15 31.61
N LEU A 22 10.81 1.53 31.72
CA LEU A 22 9.85 1.43 30.61
C LEU A 22 9.38 2.81 30.13
N LEU A 23 9.14 3.73 31.06
CA LEU A 23 8.75 5.12 30.73
C LEU A 23 9.88 5.84 29.97
N LEU A 24 11.12 5.71 30.45
CA LEU A 24 12.30 6.32 29.80
C LEU A 24 12.53 5.75 28.39
N VAL A 25 12.39 4.43 28.23
CA VAL A 25 12.44 3.78 26.92
C VAL A 25 11.33 4.31 25.99
N TRP A 26 10.11 4.40 26.50
CA TRP A 26 8.99 4.92 25.72
C TRP A 26 9.19 6.38 25.30
N VAL A 27 9.62 7.27 26.21
CA VAL A 27 9.97 8.67 25.89
C VAL A 27 11.10 8.74 24.88
N GLY A 28 12.13 7.89 25.02
CA GLY A 28 13.24 7.80 24.07
C GLY A 28 12.79 7.37 22.67
N LEU A 29 11.86 6.42 22.57
CA LEU A 29 11.27 6.00 21.29
C LEU A 29 10.42 7.10 20.65
N LEU A 30 9.65 7.84 21.45
CA LEU A 30 8.89 9.01 20.94
C LEU A 30 9.82 10.10 20.40
N ALA A 31 10.87 10.43 21.15
CA ALA A 31 11.87 11.41 20.70
C ALA A 31 12.58 10.95 19.42
N ALA A 32 12.96 9.68 19.35
CA ALA A 32 13.58 9.10 18.16
C ALA A 32 12.66 9.19 16.93
N LYS A 33 11.36 8.91 17.09
CA LYS A 33 10.37 9.09 16.02
C LYS A 33 10.34 10.53 15.49
N LEU A 34 10.27 11.51 16.37
CA LEU A 34 10.23 12.94 16.01
C LEU A 34 11.49 13.39 15.28
N ILE A 35 12.65 12.80 15.59
CA ILE A 35 13.92 13.12 14.94
C ILE A 35 14.06 12.38 13.60
N VAL A 36 13.82 11.08 13.58
CA VAL A 36 14.02 10.22 12.39
C VAL A 36 13.01 10.53 11.30
N TYR A 37 11.79 10.90 11.67
CA TYR A 37 10.68 11.18 10.76
C TYR A 37 10.28 12.66 10.78
N SER A 38 11.23 13.59 11.06
CA SER A 38 10.92 15.02 11.24
C SER A 38 10.18 15.62 10.04
N ASP A 39 10.69 15.42 8.84
CA ASP A 39 10.07 15.92 7.61
C ASP A 39 8.64 15.37 7.42
N TYR A 40 8.45 14.06 7.59
CA TYR A 40 7.13 13.44 7.55
C TYR A 40 6.20 14.01 8.63
N MET A 41 6.69 14.17 9.87
CA MET A 41 5.88 14.65 11.00
C MET A 41 5.46 16.12 10.87
N GLU A 42 6.28 16.94 10.22
CA GLU A 42 6.01 18.37 9.97
C GLU A 42 5.01 18.59 8.83
N ASN A 43 5.01 17.71 7.81
CA ASN A 43 4.27 17.93 6.56
C ASN A 43 3.04 17.04 6.38
N LYS A 44 2.91 15.97 7.21
CA LYS A 44 1.74 15.08 7.16
C LYS A 44 0.49 15.74 7.70
N GLU A 45 -0.64 15.42 7.11
CA GLU A 45 -1.97 15.74 7.62
C GLU A 45 -2.83 14.48 7.69
N PRO A 46 -3.64 14.27 8.75
CA PRO A 46 -4.57 13.17 8.81
C PRO A 46 -5.69 13.38 7.77
N VAL A 47 -6.11 12.27 7.14
CA VAL A 47 -7.17 12.27 6.12
C VAL A 47 -8.41 11.57 6.64
N CYS A 48 -8.33 10.27 6.84
CA CYS A 48 -9.44 9.48 7.37
C CYS A 48 -8.94 8.32 8.23
N THR A 49 -9.82 7.71 9.01
CA THR A 49 -9.49 6.54 9.83
C THR A 49 -9.56 5.26 9.00
N LEU A 50 -8.59 4.38 9.17
CA LEU A 50 -8.57 3.06 8.54
C LEU A 50 -9.69 2.17 9.15
N PRO A 51 -10.58 1.59 8.32
CA PRO A 51 -11.71 0.82 8.81
C PRO A 51 -11.22 -0.45 9.52
N ASP A 52 -11.89 -0.83 10.59
CA ASP A 52 -11.73 -2.10 11.33
C ASP A 52 -10.28 -2.58 11.60
N ILE A 53 -9.29 -1.68 11.52
CA ILE A 53 -7.87 -1.98 11.74
C ILE A 53 -7.62 -2.60 13.13
N HIS A 54 -8.42 -2.25 14.12
CA HIS A 54 -8.37 -2.82 15.47
C HIS A 54 -9.25 -4.06 15.64
N LYS A 55 -10.02 -4.46 14.62
CA LYS A 55 -10.89 -5.63 14.63
C LYS A 55 -10.39 -6.77 13.73
N GLY A 56 -9.14 -6.68 13.30
CA GLY A 56 -8.47 -7.75 12.55
C GLY A 56 -8.33 -7.50 11.04
N PHE A 57 -8.79 -6.36 10.54
CA PHE A 57 -8.50 -5.94 9.18
C PHE A 57 -7.02 -5.57 9.04
N VAL A 58 -6.40 -6.02 7.97
CA VAL A 58 -5.05 -5.67 7.55
C VAL A 58 -5.19 -4.90 6.24
N PRO A 59 -5.18 -3.55 6.29
CA PRO A 59 -5.32 -2.71 5.11
C PRO A 59 -4.10 -2.88 4.20
N GLN A 60 -4.33 -2.95 2.90
CA GLN A 60 -3.31 -3.04 1.87
C GLN A 60 -3.55 -1.97 0.80
N GLY A 61 -4.73 -1.91 0.18
CA GLY A 61 -5.09 -0.94 -0.85
C GLY A 61 -5.85 0.26 -0.33
N LEU A 62 -5.71 1.39 -1.01
CA LEU A 62 -6.34 2.68 -0.71
C LEU A 62 -6.69 3.42 -2.01
N ASP A 63 -7.93 3.91 -2.12
CA ASP A 63 -8.38 4.76 -3.21
C ASP A 63 -9.28 5.88 -2.69
N HIS A 64 -9.11 7.08 -3.20
CA HIS A 64 -9.98 8.23 -2.95
C HIS A 64 -10.91 8.46 -4.13
N VAL A 65 -12.18 8.19 -3.95
CA VAL A 65 -13.18 8.31 -5.02
C VAL A 65 -13.59 9.76 -5.25
N ALA A 66 -14.09 10.40 -4.22
CA ALA A 66 -14.53 11.80 -4.23
C ALA A 66 -14.88 12.25 -2.80
N ASP A 67 -14.79 13.54 -2.52
CA ASP A 67 -15.12 14.16 -1.22
C ASP A 67 -14.55 13.34 -0.04
N GLU A 68 -15.39 12.90 0.91
CA GLU A 68 -15.02 12.03 2.04
C GLU A 68 -15.31 10.54 1.75
N THR A 69 -15.22 10.11 0.47
CA THR A 69 -15.45 8.72 0.05
C THR A 69 -14.15 8.04 -0.31
N TYR A 70 -13.84 6.97 0.40
CA TYR A 70 -12.61 6.17 0.26
C TYR A 70 -12.96 4.69 0.09
N LEU A 71 -12.16 3.99 -0.69
CA LEU A 71 -12.18 2.55 -0.80
C LEU A 71 -10.91 1.97 -0.16
N PHE A 72 -11.07 0.83 0.49
CA PHE A 72 -9.95 0.09 1.04
C PHE A 72 -10.06 -1.37 0.65
N SER A 73 -8.95 -1.97 0.29
CA SER A 73 -8.79 -3.41 0.14
C SER A 73 -7.76 -3.94 1.13
N GLY A 74 -7.85 -5.23 1.41
CA GLY A 74 -6.99 -5.92 2.35
C GLY A 74 -7.57 -7.25 2.75
N TYR A 75 -7.23 -7.75 3.92
CA TYR A 75 -7.69 -9.05 4.36
C TYR A 75 -7.92 -9.12 5.87
N HIS A 76 -8.70 -10.12 6.27
CA HIS A 76 -8.84 -10.59 7.64
C HIS A 76 -8.09 -11.91 7.86
N GLY A 77 -8.20 -12.50 9.04
CA GLY A 77 -7.61 -13.81 9.37
C GLY A 77 -7.80 -14.85 8.27
N ASN A 78 -6.81 -15.72 8.09
CA ASN A 78 -6.72 -16.70 6.99
C ASN A 78 -6.65 -16.09 5.58
N ASN A 79 -6.16 -14.86 5.46
CA ASN A 79 -6.06 -14.11 4.20
C ASN A 79 -7.41 -13.96 3.48
N MET A 80 -8.51 -13.87 4.21
CA MET A 80 -9.84 -13.68 3.66
C MET A 80 -9.95 -12.25 3.12
N LEU A 81 -10.05 -12.12 1.80
CA LEU A 81 -10.12 -10.83 1.10
C LEU A 81 -11.32 -10.03 1.62
N SER A 82 -11.11 -8.75 1.86
CA SER A 82 -12.14 -7.83 2.35
C SER A 82 -11.99 -6.47 1.69
N LEU A 83 -13.13 -5.86 1.36
CA LEU A 83 -13.22 -4.49 0.86
C LEU A 83 -13.98 -3.66 1.86
N TYR A 84 -13.65 -2.38 1.91
CA TYR A 84 -14.41 -1.40 2.67
C TYR A 84 -14.72 -0.19 1.79
N VAL A 85 -15.96 0.28 1.92
CA VAL A 85 -16.40 1.58 1.41
C VAL A 85 -16.59 2.47 2.62
N SER A 86 -15.83 3.55 2.72
CA SER A 86 -15.94 4.55 3.79
C SER A 86 -16.50 5.85 3.22
N GLN A 87 -17.63 6.32 3.77
CA GLN A 87 -18.27 7.58 3.38
C GLN A 87 -18.56 8.39 4.62
N ASP A 88 -18.12 9.63 4.67
CA ASP A 88 -18.33 10.55 5.81
C ASP A 88 -17.93 9.93 7.17
N GLY A 89 -16.85 9.13 7.17
CA GLY A 89 -16.34 8.43 8.36
C GLY A 89 -17.13 7.17 8.77
N VAL A 90 -18.14 6.76 8.00
CA VAL A 90 -18.87 5.51 8.20
C VAL A 90 -18.40 4.47 7.19
N SER A 91 -17.91 3.33 7.67
CA SER A 91 -17.38 2.27 6.81
C SER A 91 -18.33 1.07 6.74
N LYS A 92 -18.48 0.51 5.54
CA LYS A 92 -19.20 -0.73 5.23
C LYS A 92 -18.21 -1.76 4.73
N GLN A 93 -18.31 -2.99 5.21
CA GLN A 93 -17.53 -4.13 4.73
C GLN A 93 -18.26 -4.82 3.56
N ILE A 94 -17.53 -5.10 2.49
CA ILE A 94 -17.96 -5.95 1.39
C ILE A 94 -17.11 -7.21 1.42
N LEU A 95 -17.74 -8.37 1.26
CA LEU A 95 -17.10 -9.67 1.30
C LEU A 95 -16.94 -10.23 -0.11
N PRO A 96 -15.73 -10.17 -0.71
CA PRO A 96 -15.49 -10.72 -2.03
C PRO A 96 -15.72 -12.22 -2.08
N VAL A 97 -16.53 -12.68 -3.06
CA VAL A 97 -16.78 -14.09 -3.31
C VAL A 97 -16.51 -14.42 -4.78
N ASN A 98 -16.22 -15.69 -5.06
CA ASN A 98 -16.12 -16.16 -6.43
C ASN A 98 -17.53 -16.41 -7.03
N GLU A 99 -17.60 -16.82 -8.29
CA GLU A 99 -18.87 -17.11 -9.01
C GLU A 99 -19.72 -18.19 -8.32
N LYS A 100 -19.12 -19.01 -7.46
CA LYS A 100 -19.83 -20.06 -6.68
C LYS A 100 -20.30 -19.56 -5.32
N GLY A 101 -20.03 -18.29 -4.97
CA GLY A 101 -20.35 -17.72 -3.67
C GLY A 101 -19.37 -18.11 -2.54
N GLU A 102 -18.22 -18.69 -2.88
CA GLU A 102 -17.17 -19.03 -1.91
C GLU A 102 -16.30 -17.81 -1.64
N ASP A 103 -15.88 -17.61 -0.39
CA ASP A 103 -15.06 -16.47 0.02
C ASP A 103 -13.72 -16.47 -0.73
N MET A 104 -13.34 -15.31 -1.27
CA MET A 104 -12.07 -15.15 -1.95
C MET A 104 -10.94 -14.90 -0.96
N VAL A 105 -9.75 -15.37 -1.32
CA VAL A 105 -8.53 -15.22 -0.51
C VAL A 105 -7.46 -14.41 -1.29
N GLY A 106 -6.60 -13.77 -0.55
CA GLY A 106 -5.49 -12.98 -1.06
C GLY A 106 -5.25 -11.76 -0.20
N HIS A 107 -4.29 -10.93 -0.62
CA HIS A 107 -3.96 -9.72 0.14
C HIS A 107 -4.83 -8.53 -0.26
N GLY A 108 -5.35 -8.49 -1.51
CA GLY A 108 -5.99 -7.27 -2.03
C GLY A 108 -5.00 -6.11 -1.97
N GLY A 109 -3.83 -6.29 -2.58
CA GLY A 109 -2.64 -5.47 -2.33
C GLY A 109 -2.74 -4.02 -2.82
N GLY A 110 -3.68 -3.69 -3.71
CA GLY A 110 -3.99 -2.33 -4.14
C GLY A 110 -5.42 -2.24 -4.63
N ILE A 111 -6.02 -1.07 -4.54
CA ILE A 111 -7.36 -0.77 -5.05
C ILE A 111 -7.34 0.60 -5.71
N THR A 112 -8.01 0.73 -6.85
CA THR A 112 -8.12 2.00 -7.56
C THR A 112 -9.41 2.08 -8.35
N SER A 113 -9.96 3.26 -8.54
CA SER A 113 -11.19 3.48 -9.30
C SER A 113 -10.94 4.29 -10.58
N ALA A 114 -11.66 3.94 -11.63
CA ALA A 114 -11.72 4.69 -12.87
C ALA A 114 -13.19 4.73 -13.37
N LYS A 115 -13.85 5.87 -13.28
CA LYS A 115 -15.29 6.01 -13.55
C LYS A 115 -16.12 5.04 -12.68
N ASP A 116 -16.90 4.11 -13.30
CA ASP A 116 -17.65 3.07 -12.57
C ASP A 116 -16.88 1.76 -12.38
N TYR A 117 -15.61 1.70 -12.79
CA TYR A 117 -14.77 0.52 -12.60
C TYR A 117 -13.91 0.68 -11.36
N VAL A 118 -13.88 -0.36 -10.52
CA VAL A 118 -12.97 -0.48 -9.39
C VAL A 118 -12.11 -1.73 -9.60
N TYR A 119 -10.81 -1.53 -9.61
CA TYR A 119 -9.81 -2.56 -9.83
C TYR A 119 -9.10 -2.90 -8.52
N ILE A 120 -8.95 -4.18 -8.23
CA ILE A 120 -8.24 -4.67 -7.06
C ILE A 120 -7.14 -5.61 -7.50
N ALA A 121 -5.91 -5.27 -7.16
CA ALA A 121 -4.74 -6.11 -7.41
C ALA A 121 -4.71 -7.30 -6.46
N ASN A 122 -4.70 -8.53 -6.98
CA ASN A 122 -4.71 -9.74 -6.16
C ASN A 122 -4.12 -10.95 -6.88
N ASN A 123 -2.89 -11.35 -6.52
CA ASN A 123 -2.23 -12.57 -6.99
C ASN A 123 -2.22 -12.72 -8.53
N GLY A 124 -1.58 -11.81 -9.25
CA GLY A 124 -1.45 -11.84 -10.71
C GLY A 124 -2.74 -11.55 -11.46
N ARG A 125 -3.71 -10.90 -10.79
CA ARG A 125 -5.04 -10.59 -11.35
C ARG A 125 -5.53 -9.23 -10.89
N LEU A 126 -6.36 -8.62 -11.74
CA LEU A 126 -7.25 -7.52 -11.35
C LEU A 126 -8.66 -8.07 -11.18
N LEU A 127 -9.23 -7.90 -9.99
CA LEU A 127 -10.64 -8.15 -9.72
C LEU A 127 -11.40 -6.86 -10.01
N VAL A 128 -12.39 -6.91 -10.88
CA VAL A 128 -13.12 -5.73 -11.35
C VAL A 128 -14.51 -5.69 -10.76
N TYR A 129 -14.84 -4.59 -10.08
CA TYR A 129 -16.16 -4.32 -9.50
C TYR A 129 -16.77 -3.06 -10.11
N SER A 130 -18.07 -2.85 -9.88
CA SER A 130 -18.73 -1.57 -10.16
C SER A 130 -18.65 -0.67 -8.94
N LEU A 131 -18.21 0.56 -9.13
CA LEU A 131 -18.20 1.57 -8.07
C LEU A 131 -19.63 1.85 -7.56
N SER A 132 -20.58 2.04 -8.47
CA SER A 132 -21.99 2.30 -8.11
C SER A 132 -22.61 1.15 -7.31
N GLU A 133 -22.28 -0.11 -7.61
CA GLU A 133 -22.73 -1.28 -6.82
C GLU A 133 -22.07 -1.33 -5.45
N LEU A 134 -20.76 -1.07 -5.36
CA LEU A 134 -20.05 -1.01 -4.08
C LEU A 134 -20.62 0.09 -3.18
N LEU A 135 -20.87 1.29 -3.73
CA LEU A 135 -21.46 2.42 -2.98
C LEU A 135 -22.89 2.13 -2.51
N ALA A 136 -23.68 1.38 -3.27
CA ALA A 136 -25.06 1.02 -2.94
C ALA A 136 -25.18 -0.19 -2.00
N ALA A 137 -24.13 -1.00 -1.87
CA ALA A 137 -24.16 -2.22 -1.06
C ALA A 137 -24.36 -1.93 0.43
N GLU A 138 -25.03 -2.86 1.12
CA GLU A 138 -25.16 -2.86 2.58
C GLU A 138 -23.92 -3.48 3.23
N ASP A 139 -23.71 -3.17 4.52
CA ASP A 139 -22.64 -3.77 5.31
C ASP A 139 -22.75 -5.31 5.36
N GLY A 140 -21.63 -6.01 5.15
CA GLY A 140 -21.57 -7.47 5.10
C GLY A 140 -22.06 -8.10 3.78
N THR A 141 -22.34 -7.30 2.75
CA THR A 141 -22.76 -7.82 1.44
C THR A 141 -21.68 -8.71 0.83
N LYS A 142 -22.05 -9.93 0.40
CA LYS A 142 -21.21 -10.79 -0.43
C LYS A 142 -21.33 -10.37 -1.90
N MET A 143 -20.19 -10.09 -2.54
CA MET A 143 -20.17 -9.59 -3.92
C MET A 143 -19.08 -10.31 -4.74
N ALA A 144 -19.47 -10.83 -5.90
CA ALA A 144 -18.53 -11.36 -6.88
C ALA A 144 -18.01 -10.23 -7.78
N PRO A 145 -16.74 -10.28 -8.24
CA PRO A 145 -16.26 -9.35 -9.25
C PRO A 145 -17.04 -9.52 -10.55
N ARG A 146 -17.32 -8.44 -11.27
CA ARG A 146 -17.91 -8.45 -12.62
C ARG A 146 -16.99 -9.15 -13.62
N GLN A 147 -15.68 -9.01 -13.42
CA GLN A 147 -14.64 -9.58 -14.28
C GLN A 147 -13.38 -9.88 -13.45
N VAL A 148 -12.63 -10.89 -13.90
CA VAL A 148 -11.28 -11.20 -13.38
C VAL A 148 -10.32 -11.17 -14.55
N ILE A 149 -9.38 -10.21 -14.55
CA ILE A 149 -8.41 -10.00 -15.62
C ILE A 149 -7.06 -10.54 -15.14
N ARG A 150 -6.41 -11.39 -15.92
CA ARG A 150 -5.02 -11.79 -15.67
C ARG A 150 -4.08 -10.71 -16.17
N VAL A 151 -3.05 -10.42 -15.40
CA VAL A 151 -1.96 -9.52 -15.78
C VAL A 151 -0.62 -10.24 -15.65
N ASP A 152 0.40 -9.74 -16.30
CA ASP A 152 1.72 -10.38 -16.34
C ASP A 152 2.53 -10.14 -15.05
N THR A 153 2.22 -9.07 -14.32
CA THR A 153 2.81 -8.79 -13.02
C THR A 153 2.12 -9.60 -11.91
N GLU A 154 2.78 -9.75 -10.75
CA GLU A 154 2.18 -10.40 -9.57
C GLU A 154 0.96 -9.64 -9.00
N ALA A 155 0.62 -8.47 -9.57
CA ALA A 155 -0.49 -7.62 -9.15
C ALA A 155 -0.51 -7.42 -7.62
N SER A 156 0.56 -6.84 -7.10
CA SER A 156 0.73 -6.57 -5.68
C SER A 156 0.18 -5.20 -5.26
N PHE A 157 0.07 -4.28 -6.20
CA PHE A 157 -0.55 -2.95 -6.05
C PHE A 157 -1.08 -2.48 -7.40
N CYS A 158 -1.98 -1.50 -7.40
CA CYS A 158 -2.44 -0.83 -8.62
C CYS A 158 -2.82 0.62 -8.35
N PHE A 159 -2.71 1.45 -9.39
CA PHE A 159 -3.08 2.86 -9.38
C PHE A 159 -3.66 3.24 -10.73
N ALA A 160 -4.74 4.00 -10.79
CA ALA A 160 -5.29 4.54 -12.04
C ALA A 160 -5.23 6.07 -12.06
N ASP A 161 -4.85 6.61 -13.21
CA ASP A 161 -5.13 7.99 -13.57
C ASP A 161 -6.36 8.06 -14.52
N GLU A 162 -6.60 9.19 -15.15
CA GLU A 162 -7.76 9.37 -16.06
C GLU A 162 -7.70 8.47 -17.30
N THR A 163 -6.55 7.96 -17.70
CA THR A 163 -6.27 7.31 -18.98
C THR A 163 -5.55 5.97 -18.90
N HIS A 164 -4.96 5.67 -17.76
CA HIS A 164 -4.15 4.47 -17.57
C HIS A 164 -4.39 3.82 -16.22
N ILE A 165 -4.19 2.51 -16.16
CA ILE A 165 -4.02 1.77 -14.91
C ILE A 165 -2.62 1.18 -14.87
N TYR A 166 -1.94 1.37 -13.73
CA TYR A 166 -0.62 0.85 -13.43
C TYR A 166 -0.77 -0.33 -12.47
N VAL A 167 -0.13 -1.46 -12.80
CA VAL A 167 -0.21 -2.67 -11.98
C VAL A 167 1.21 -3.15 -11.73
N GLY A 168 1.58 -3.30 -10.47
CA GLY A 168 2.96 -3.55 -10.11
C GLY A 168 3.20 -4.78 -9.24
N GLU A 169 4.49 -5.05 -9.04
CA GLU A 169 5.00 -6.21 -8.33
C GLU A 169 5.67 -5.81 -7.02
N PHE A 170 5.47 -6.62 -5.99
CA PHE A 170 6.25 -6.57 -4.77
C PHE A 170 7.34 -7.63 -4.81
N TYR A 171 8.59 -7.22 -4.68
CA TYR A 171 9.73 -8.12 -4.64
C TYR A 171 10.52 -8.02 -3.35
N ILE A 172 10.86 -9.16 -2.78
CA ILE A 172 11.91 -9.33 -1.77
C ILE A 172 12.56 -10.69 -1.93
N ALA A 173 13.89 -10.72 -1.98
CA ALA A 173 14.68 -11.93 -2.15
C ALA A 173 14.33 -13.01 -1.13
N ASP A 174 14.33 -14.26 -1.56
CA ASP A 174 14.08 -15.46 -0.76
C ASP A 174 12.65 -15.60 -0.22
N LYS A 175 11.74 -14.67 -0.51
CA LYS A 175 10.39 -14.69 0.04
C LYS A 175 9.27 -14.39 -0.97
N TYR A 176 9.41 -13.32 -1.71
CA TYR A 176 8.49 -12.92 -2.78
C TYR A 176 9.30 -12.75 -4.05
N GLU A 177 9.60 -13.87 -4.65
CA GLU A 177 10.33 -13.91 -5.92
C GLU A 177 9.38 -13.59 -7.08
N ILE A 178 9.93 -12.93 -8.10
CA ILE A 178 9.24 -12.60 -9.34
C ILE A 178 9.97 -13.28 -10.51
N ASP A 179 9.41 -13.19 -11.71
CA ASP A 179 10.09 -13.69 -12.89
C ASP A 179 11.44 -12.99 -13.09
N LEU A 180 12.49 -13.77 -13.32
CA LEU A 180 13.84 -13.24 -13.50
C LEU A 180 13.98 -12.34 -14.75
N SER A 181 13.10 -12.51 -15.74
CA SER A 181 13.05 -11.65 -16.93
C SER A 181 12.64 -10.22 -16.60
N HIS A 182 12.00 -9.97 -15.44
CA HIS A 182 11.65 -8.64 -14.95
C HIS A 182 12.83 -7.90 -14.30
N SER A 183 13.98 -8.57 -14.15
CA SER A 183 15.18 -7.96 -13.59
C SER A 183 15.87 -7.03 -14.58
N TYR A 184 16.28 -5.85 -14.12
CA TYR A 184 16.97 -4.87 -14.94
C TYR A 184 18.02 -4.10 -14.14
N THR A 185 19.26 -4.04 -14.63
CA THR A 185 20.26 -3.12 -14.11
C THR A 185 20.23 -1.85 -14.95
N THR A 186 19.97 -0.72 -14.30
CA THR A 186 19.86 0.57 -14.97
C THR A 186 21.22 1.10 -15.40
N PRO A 187 21.29 2.10 -16.31
CA PRO A 187 22.56 2.74 -16.66
C PRO A 187 23.26 3.43 -15.47
N ALA A 188 22.54 3.80 -14.42
CA ALA A 188 23.11 4.33 -13.17
C ALA A 188 23.72 3.23 -12.27
N GLY A 189 23.47 1.95 -12.59
CA GLY A 189 23.94 0.81 -11.83
C GLY A 189 22.96 0.31 -10.76
N ASP A 190 21.72 0.84 -10.73
CA ASP A 190 20.71 0.42 -9.79
C ASP A 190 20.14 -0.95 -10.22
N GLU A 191 20.06 -1.87 -9.26
CA GLU A 191 19.51 -3.22 -9.45
C GLU A 191 18.00 -3.22 -9.22
N HIS A 192 17.24 -3.34 -10.29
CA HIS A 192 15.78 -3.44 -10.25
C HIS A 192 15.34 -4.90 -10.33
N ARG A 193 14.25 -5.22 -9.62
CA ARG A 193 13.73 -6.57 -9.49
C ARG A 193 12.20 -6.63 -9.60
N ALA A 194 11.55 -5.54 -10.01
CA ALA A 194 10.11 -5.47 -10.11
C ALA A 194 9.69 -4.62 -11.31
N LEU A 195 8.50 -4.88 -11.83
CA LEU A 195 7.87 -4.11 -12.89
C LEU A 195 6.59 -3.45 -12.39
N VAL A 196 6.28 -2.31 -13.01
CA VAL A 196 4.96 -1.67 -13.01
C VAL A 196 4.52 -1.59 -14.46
N SER A 197 3.49 -2.35 -14.83
CA SER A 197 2.96 -2.37 -16.20
C SER A 197 1.81 -1.37 -16.33
N CYS A 198 1.86 -0.56 -17.39
CA CYS A 198 0.90 0.51 -17.67
C CYS A 198 -0.06 0.07 -18.77
N TYR A 199 -1.34 -0.09 -18.43
CA TYR A 199 -2.39 -0.48 -19.35
C TYR A 199 -3.28 0.71 -19.71
N PRO A 200 -3.77 0.83 -20.96
CA PRO A 200 -4.68 1.90 -21.35
C PRO A 200 -6.08 1.66 -20.80
N LEU A 201 -6.74 2.74 -20.37
CA LEU A 201 -8.15 2.76 -20.04
C LEU A 201 -8.97 3.37 -21.19
N ALA A 202 -10.15 2.83 -21.43
CA ALA A 202 -11.14 3.43 -22.31
C ALA A 202 -11.84 4.62 -21.62
N GLU A 203 -12.59 5.41 -22.37
CA GLU A 203 -13.30 6.60 -21.86
C GLU A 203 -14.30 6.28 -20.73
N ASP A 204 -14.85 5.07 -20.72
CA ASP A 204 -15.77 4.60 -19.66
C ASP A 204 -15.05 4.08 -18.40
N GLY A 205 -13.72 4.04 -18.40
CA GLY A 205 -12.89 3.53 -17.32
C GLY A 205 -12.60 2.04 -17.39
N SER A 206 -13.10 1.32 -18.40
CA SER A 206 -12.75 -0.09 -18.63
C SER A 206 -11.33 -0.24 -19.18
N LEU A 207 -10.73 -1.42 -19.02
CA LEU A 207 -9.45 -1.74 -19.64
C LEU A 207 -9.62 -1.76 -21.17
N ALA A 208 -8.83 -0.93 -21.88
CA ALA A 208 -8.95 -0.80 -23.34
C ALA A 208 -8.17 -1.88 -24.09
N ASP A 209 -7.13 -2.45 -23.49
CA ASP A 209 -6.31 -3.52 -24.05
C ASP A 209 -5.84 -4.46 -22.93
N GLU A 210 -5.68 -5.74 -23.25
CA GLU A 210 -5.14 -6.75 -22.34
C GLU A 210 -3.59 -6.69 -22.22
N PHE A 211 -2.93 -5.98 -23.14
CA PHE A 211 -1.49 -5.77 -23.14
C PHE A 211 -1.13 -4.37 -22.65
N PRO A 212 -0.07 -4.22 -21.86
CA PRO A 212 0.38 -2.92 -21.43
C PRO A 212 1.02 -2.13 -22.58
N LEU A 213 0.89 -0.81 -22.54
CA LEU A 213 1.56 0.10 -23.46
C LEU A 213 3.07 0.13 -23.24
N TYR A 214 3.48 0.00 -22.00
CA TYR A 214 4.88 -0.06 -21.55
C TYR A 214 4.95 -0.61 -20.13
N SER A 215 6.15 -1.03 -19.73
CA SER A 215 6.46 -1.39 -18.34
C SER A 215 7.56 -0.50 -17.79
N ILE A 216 7.53 -0.27 -16.48
CA ILE A 216 8.48 0.53 -15.74
C ILE A 216 9.25 -0.39 -14.81
N SER A 217 10.56 -0.49 -14.99
CA SER A 217 11.43 -1.20 -14.05
C SER A 217 11.65 -0.35 -12.80
N VAL A 218 11.44 -0.94 -11.64
CA VAL A 218 11.56 -0.29 -10.33
C VAL A 218 12.32 -1.17 -9.35
N THR A 219 12.75 -0.55 -8.25
CA THR A 219 13.38 -1.27 -7.14
C THR A 219 12.39 -2.23 -6.47
N GLY A 220 12.86 -3.14 -5.61
CA GLY A 220 12.00 -3.99 -4.79
C GLY A 220 11.36 -3.26 -3.60
N LEU A 221 10.50 -3.97 -2.86
CA LEU A 221 9.80 -3.51 -1.66
C LEU A 221 8.71 -2.45 -1.92
N VAL A 222 8.27 -2.27 -3.17
CA VAL A 222 7.23 -1.32 -3.52
C VAL A 222 5.87 -1.88 -3.09
N GLN A 223 5.16 -1.15 -2.23
CA GLN A 223 3.83 -1.48 -1.71
C GLN A 223 2.73 -0.64 -2.35
N GLY A 224 3.09 0.52 -2.90
CA GLY A 224 2.16 1.41 -3.57
C GLY A 224 2.87 2.28 -4.60
N PHE A 225 2.11 2.71 -5.59
CA PHE A 225 2.58 3.50 -6.72
C PHE A 225 1.53 4.56 -7.08
N ALA A 226 1.96 5.77 -7.38
CA ALA A 226 1.07 6.81 -7.87
C ALA A 226 1.79 7.72 -8.86
N VAL A 227 1.03 8.36 -9.74
CA VAL A 227 1.54 9.30 -10.75
C VAL A 227 0.76 10.60 -10.71
N LYS A 228 1.48 11.74 -10.70
CA LYS A 228 0.87 13.06 -10.92
C LYS A 228 1.68 13.86 -11.93
N GLY A 229 1.13 14.01 -13.12
CA GLY A 229 1.83 14.61 -14.25
C GLY A 229 3.08 13.80 -14.63
N ASP A 230 4.26 14.39 -14.45
CA ASP A 230 5.54 13.71 -14.67
C ASP A 230 6.26 13.28 -13.38
N THR A 231 5.58 13.36 -12.24
CA THR A 231 6.10 12.89 -10.94
C THR A 231 5.56 11.50 -10.63
N PHE A 232 6.47 10.55 -10.40
CA PHE A 232 6.20 9.17 -10.03
C PHE A 232 6.54 8.98 -8.56
N ILE A 233 5.68 8.33 -7.81
CA ILE A 233 5.78 8.20 -6.36
C ILE A 233 5.70 6.73 -5.98
N LEU A 234 6.66 6.26 -5.18
CA LEU A 234 6.71 4.89 -4.67
C LEU A 234 6.59 4.90 -3.15
N SER A 235 5.69 4.08 -2.59
CA SER A 235 5.72 3.69 -1.18
C SER A 235 6.53 2.42 -1.06
N ARG A 236 7.62 2.45 -0.27
CA ARG A 236 8.47 1.27 -0.07
C ARG A 236 8.51 0.90 1.40
N SER A 237 8.22 -0.36 1.69
CA SER A 237 8.10 -0.85 3.06
C SER A 237 8.43 -2.32 3.16
N TRP A 238 9.07 -2.71 4.27
CA TRP A 238 9.22 -4.11 4.67
C TRP A 238 9.50 -4.26 6.16
N GLY A 239 8.61 -4.95 6.84
CA GLY A 239 8.74 -5.28 8.26
C GLY A 239 8.91 -4.05 9.15
N LEU A 240 9.84 -4.08 10.09
CA LEU A 240 10.08 -3.01 11.05
C LEU A 240 11.02 -1.90 10.57
N ASN A 241 11.57 -2.02 9.37
CA ASN A 241 12.37 -0.95 8.79
C ASN A 241 11.52 0.29 8.54
N SER A 242 12.15 1.47 8.60
CA SER A 242 11.47 2.70 8.17
C SER A 242 10.96 2.53 6.76
N SER A 243 9.70 2.87 6.52
CA SER A 243 9.18 3.02 5.18
C SER A 243 9.74 4.28 4.52
N THR A 244 9.67 4.31 3.19
CA THR A 244 10.04 5.50 2.42
C THR A 244 8.95 5.87 1.42
N LEU A 245 8.77 7.17 1.22
CA LEU A 245 8.03 7.73 0.11
C LEU A 245 9.07 8.35 -0.82
N GLU A 246 9.20 7.79 -2.02
CA GLU A 246 10.25 8.15 -2.97
C GLU A 246 9.63 8.84 -4.19
N PHE A 247 10.20 9.97 -4.58
CA PHE A 247 9.70 10.81 -5.67
C PHE A 247 10.70 10.82 -6.82
N TYR A 248 10.21 10.60 -8.02
CA TYR A 248 10.99 10.55 -9.24
C TYR A 248 10.41 11.49 -10.30
N LYS A 249 11.24 12.06 -11.16
CA LYS A 249 10.83 13.00 -12.20
C LYS A 249 11.02 12.44 -13.60
N GLY A 250 9.90 12.20 -14.27
CA GLY A 250 9.88 11.66 -15.64
C GLY A 250 10.36 10.21 -15.72
N LEU A 251 9.94 9.50 -16.76
CA LEU A 251 10.42 8.16 -17.06
C LEU A 251 11.69 8.21 -17.91
N LYS A 252 12.63 7.32 -17.64
CA LYS A 252 13.80 7.09 -18.48
C LYS A 252 13.53 5.94 -19.44
N ASN A 253 13.79 6.14 -20.72
CA ASN A 253 13.69 5.07 -21.73
C ASN A 253 14.94 4.19 -21.70
N SER A 254 14.77 2.88 -21.54
CA SER A 254 15.88 1.92 -21.51
C SER A 254 16.42 1.59 -22.90
N GLY A 255 15.65 1.91 -23.96
CA GLY A 255 15.91 1.42 -25.33
C GLY A 255 15.72 -0.08 -25.50
N LYS A 256 15.16 -0.78 -24.51
CA LYS A 256 14.90 -2.23 -24.48
C LYS A 256 13.41 -2.50 -24.41
N THR A 257 13.06 -3.77 -24.54
CA THR A 257 11.71 -4.29 -24.28
C THR A 257 11.77 -5.36 -23.21
N VAL A 258 10.65 -5.62 -22.56
CA VAL A 258 10.39 -6.78 -21.72
C VAL A 258 9.30 -7.62 -22.38
N ASP A 259 9.39 -8.93 -22.25
CA ASP A 259 8.35 -9.84 -22.72
C ASP A 259 7.19 -9.83 -21.72
N VAL A 260 5.99 -9.55 -22.20
CA VAL A 260 4.74 -9.60 -21.44
C VAL A 260 3.81 -10.56 -22.19
N SER A 261 3.68 -11.76 -21.67
CA SER A 261 2.81 -12.80 -22.23
C SER A 261 3.05 -13.05 -23.73
N GLY A 262 4.32 -13.01 -24.18
CA GLY A 262 4.73 -13.22 -25.57
C GLY A 262 4.73 -11.96 -26.43
N MET A 263 4.46 -10.79 -25.88
CA MET A 263 4.54 -9.49 -26.54
C MET A 263 5.76 -8.69 -26.05
N ALA A 264 6.55 -8.15 -26.96
CA ALA A 264 7.67 -7.26 -26.64
C ALA A 264 7.14 -5.84 -26.33
N VAL A 265 7.18 -5.48 -25.05
CA VAL A 265 6.65 -4.21 -24.52
C VAL A 265 7.81 -3.25 -24.19
N PRO A 266 7.74 -1.94 -24.56
CA PRO A 266 8.78 -0.98 -24.23
C PRO A 266 9.06 -0.93 -22.73
N LEU A 267 10.36 -0.93 -22.35
CA LEU A 267 10.81 -0.85 -20.96
C LEU A 267 11.34 0.53 -20.64
N TYR A 268 10.74 1.16 -19.63
CA TYR A 268 11.21 2.38 -18.98
C TYR A 268 11.73 2.04 -17.58
N TYR A 269 12.31 3.02 -16.88
CA TYR A 269 12.79 2.84 -15.51
C TYR A 269 12.76 4.13 -14.69
N LEU A 270 12.74 3.95 -13.35
CA LEU A 270 12.93 5.00 -12.35
C LEU A 270 14.14 4.63 -11.52
N ASP A 271 15.21 5.43 -11.57
CA ASP A 271 16.47 5.12 -10.89
C ASP A 271 17.05 6.34 -10.16
N SER A 272 18.24 6.19 -9.59
CA SER A 272 18.94 7.25 -8.88
C SER A 272 19.19 8.51 -9.75
N SER A 273 19.16 8.40 -11.09
CA SER A 273 19.41 9.53 -12.00
C SER A 273 18.21 10.46 -12.20
N ASN A 274 16.99 10.02 -11.87
CA ASN A 274 15.77 10.83 -11.90
C ASN A 274 15.01 10.86 -10.55
N HIS A 275 15.66 10.36 -9.50
CA HIS A 275 15.18 10.47 -8.13
C HIS A 275 15.33 11.93 -7.63
N GLU A 276 14.27 12.49 -7.04
CA GLU A 276 14.24 13.86 -6.53
C GLU A 276 14.35 13.93 -5.02
N LYS A 277 13.54 13.16 -4.29
CA LYS A 277 13.57 13.14 -2.82
C LYS A 277 13.09 11.82 -2.24
N THR A 278 13.53 11.54 -1.02
CA THR A 278 13.03 10.45 -0.17
C THR A 278 12.54 11.01 1.15
N VAL A 279 11.30 10.70 1.51
CA VAL A 279 10.73 10.99 2.82
C VAL A 279 10.71 9.71 3.64
N LYS A 280 11.38 9.72 4.80
CA LYS A 280 11.32 8.60 5.75
C LYS A 280 10.00 8.66 6.51
N MET A 281 9.30 7.53 6.53
CA MET A 281 8.04 7.34 7.22
C MET A 281 8.13 6.23 8.27
N PRO A 282 7.19 6.19 9.23
CA PRO A 282 7.02 5.01 10.08
C PRO A 282 6.89 3.72 9.24
N ALA A 283 7.34 2.60 9.80
CA ALA A 283 7.25 1.29 9.16
C ALA A 283 5.81 0.92 8.79
N PHE A 284 5.67 -0.03 7.84
CA PHE A 284 4.41 -0.61 7.40
C PHE A 284 3.53 0.35 6.58
N SER A 285 4.12 1.23 5.76
CA SER A 285 3.34 1.92 4.73
C SER A 285 2.94 0.95 3.63
N GLU A 286 1.77 1.16 3.09
CA GLU A 286 1.16 0.34 2.04
C GLU A 286 0.87 1.22 0.81
N ASP A 287 -0.34 1.16 0.29
CA ASP A 287 -0.77 1.78 -0.96
C ASP A 287 -0.84 3.31 -0.90
N LEU A 288 -0.87 3.90 -2.10
CA LEU A 288 -0.88 5.34 -2.36
C LEU A 288 -2.05 5.72 -3.25
N ASP A 289 -2.56 6.95 -3.05
CA ASP A 289 -3.40 7.62 -4.04
C ASP A 289 -3.13 9.13 -4.05
N ILE A 290 -3.69 9.85 -5.00
CA ILE A 290 -3.47 11.30 -5.22
C ILE A 290 -4.75 12.08 -4.94
N VAL A 291 -4.66 13.05 -4.02
CA VAL A 291 -5.74 14.00 -3.73
C VAL A 291 -5.23 15.42 -3.89
N GLY A 292 -5.67 16.11 -4.91
CA GLY A 292 -5.17 17.44 -5.22
C GLY A 292 -3.65 17.45 -5.42
N ASP A 293 -2.90 18.23 -4.67
CA ASP A 293 -1.44 18.33 -4.72
C ASP A 293 -0.74 17.51 -3.63
N ARG A 294 -1.44 16.52 -3.08
CA ARG A 294 -0.94 15.66 -2.02
C ARG A 294 -1.07 14.19 -2.41
N VAL A 295 -0.11 13.39 -2.01
CA VAL A 295 -0.22 11.93 -2.01
C VAL A 295 -0.80 11.50 -0.68
N ILE A 296 -1.77 10.59 -0.70
CA ILE A 296 -2.29 9.93 0.49
C ILE A 296 -1.68 8.54 0.64
N VAL A 297 -1.45 8.11 1.87
CA VAL A 297 -0.72 6.86 2.21
C VAL A 297 -1.47 6.11 3.28
N SER A 298 -1.69 4.82 3.08
CA SER A 298 -2.20 3.89 4.09
C SER A 298 -1.07 3.19 4.87
N PHE A 299 -1.40 2.64 6.04
CA PHE A 299 -0.47 1.90 6.91
C PHE A 299 -1.16 0.70 7.53
N GLU A 300 -0.45 -0.42 7.66
CA GLU A 300 -0.95 -1.59 8.39
C GLU A 300 -0.41 -1.71 9.83
N SER A 301 0.44 -0.78 10.29
CA SER A 301 1.16 -0.87 11.58
C SER A 301 0.26 -0.96 12.81
N ALA A 302 -0.94 -0.37 12.77
CA ALA A 302 -1.90 -0.41 13.88
C ALA A 302 -2.76 -1.67 13.92
N CYS A 303 -2.71 -2.53 12.88
CA CYS A 303 -3.51 -3.74 12.83
C CYS A 303 -3.12 -4.76 13.92
N ASN A 304 -4.04 -5.68 14.25
CA ASN A 304 -3.82 -6.64 15.33
C ASN A 304 -2.87 -7.79 14.95
N LYS A 305 -2.56 -7.95 13.66
CA LYS A 305 -1.62 -8.97 13.18
C LYS A 305 -0.18 -8.70 13.65
N TYR A 306 0.23 -7.44 13.73
CA TYR A 306 1.60 -7.05 14.04
C TYR A 306 1.71 -6.37 15.40
N ILE A 307 1.90 -7.14 16.46
CA ILE A 307 2.05 -6.58 17.83
C ILE A 307 3.20 -5.57 17.89
N VAL A 308 4.34 -5.89 17.26
CA VAL A 308 5.51 -5.01 17.23
C VAL A 308 5.31 -3.80 16.33
N GLY A 309 4.45 -3.90 15.30
CA GLY A 309 4.05 -2.79 14.43
C GLY A 309 3.43 -1.63 15.20
N LYS A 310 2.77 -1.91 16.33
CA LYS A 310 2.19 -0.88 17.21
C LYS A 310 3.21 0.10 17.83
N LEU A 311 4.49 -0.17 17.73
CA LEU A 311 5.55 0.82 18.04
C LEU A 311 5.54 1.99 17.04
N PHE A 312 5.06 1.75 15.82
CA PHE A 312 4.94 2.71 14.73
C PHE A 312 3.49 3.11 14.45
N PHE A 313 2.63 2.96 15.42
CA PHE A 313 1.19 3.10 15.35
C PHE A 313 0.71 4.20 14.39
N ALA A 314 0.00 3.77 13.35
CA ALA A 314 -0.71 4.62 12.41
C ALA A 314 -2.04 3.94 12.06
N ASP A 315 -3.15 4.51 12.51
CA ASP A 315 -4.52 4.03 12.31
C ASP A 315 -5.32 4.95 11.38
N GLN A 316 -4.63 5.90 10.77
CA GLN A 316 -5.19 6.87 9.84
C GLN A 316 -4.43 6.85 8.52
N VAL A 317 -5.16 7.10 7.44
CA VAL A 317 -4.57 7.56 6.18
C VAL A 317 -4.00 8.95 6.42
N ILE A 318 -2.81 9.18 5.92
CA ILE A 318 -2.19 10.51 5.98
C ILE A 318 -2.00 11.07 4.58
N SER A 319 -1.98 12.39 4.45
CA SER A 319 -1.52 13.04 3.23
C SER A 319 -0.15 13.68 3.43
N TYR A 320 0.62 13.75 2.33
CA TYR A 320 1.94 14.39 2.28
C TYR A 320 2.04 15.23 0.99
N PRO A 321 2.61 16.47 1.01
CA PRO A 321 2.71 17.30 -0.16
C PRO A 321 3.66 16.71 -1.22
N ILE A 322 3.25 16.75 -2.49
CA ILE A 322 4.05 16.25 -3.62
C ILE A 322 5.21 17.24 -3.93
N LYS A 323 5.00 18.53 -3.76
CA LYS A 323 5.99 19.63 -4.00
C LYS A 323 6.63 20.11 -2.73
#